data_b2682e7f6f09a4572f78ead79088b35a
#
_entry.id   b2682e7f6f09a4572f78ead79088b35a
#
_cell.length_a   1.000
_cell.length_b   1.000
_cell.length_c   1.000
_cell.angle_alpha   90.00
_cell.angle_beta   90.00
_cell.angle_gamma   90.00
#
_symmetry.space_group_name_H-M   'P 1'
#
loop_
_entity.id
_entity.type
_entity.pdbx_description
1 polymer ?
#
loop_
_entity_poly.entity_id
_entity_poly.type
_entity_poly.pdbx_seq_one_letter_code
_entity_poly.pdbx_strand_id
1 'polypeptide(L)'
;MQELLDLLRPDYIQGLTFSGGDPLFVQNRLIVGYICERVRKEFGDTKDIWMWTGYEWDQIKDWDHLNYVDVLVDGPYIETQRDISLPWAGSNNQRVIDVKRSLKKNEVVLWKEN
;
A
#
# COMPACT_ATOMS: atom_id res chain seq x y z
N MET A 1 -17.97 -8.13 -2.89
CA MET A 1 -17.40 -6.76 -2.96
C MET A 1 -18.22 -5.72 -2.20
N GLN A 2 -19.53 -5.75 -2.33
CA GLN A 2 -20.37 -4.79 -1.60
C GLN A 2 -20.19 -4.88 -0.08
N GLU A 3 -20.01 -6.06 0.45
CA GLU A 3 -19.76 -6.27 1.88
C GLU A 3 -18.50 -5.56 2.34
N LEU A 4 -17.42 -5.61 1.54
CA LEU A 4 -16.18 -4.92 1.86
C LEU A 4 -16.38 -3.40 1.85
N LEU A 5 -17.09 -2.88 0.85
CA LEU A 5 -17.37 -1.45 0.76
C LEU A 5 -18.20 -0.98 1.96
N ASP A 6 -19.16 -1.78 2.38
CA ASP A 6 -20.00 -1.45 3.53
C ASP A 6 -19.20 -1.43 4.84
N LEU A 7 -18.22 -2.34 4.97
CA LEU A 7 -17.32 -2.36 6.13
C LEU A 7 -16.43 -1.11 6.20
N LEU A 8 -16.08 -0.53 5.04
CA LEU A 8 -15.24 0.67 4.98
C LEU A 8 -16.01 1.96 5.15
N ARG A 9 -17.34 1.94 5.02
CA ARG A 9 -18.16 3.14 4.97
C ARG A 9 -18.16 3.99 6.24
N PRO A 10 -18.18 3.42 7.48
CA PRO A 10 -18.23 4.23 8.69
C PRO A 10 -17.07 5.24 8.76
N ASP A 11 -17.35 6.43 9.26
CA ASP A 11 -16.36 7.52 9.33
C ASP A 11 -15.14 7.17 10.17
N TYR A 12 -15.29 6.28 11.17
CA TYR A 12 -14.16 5.88 12.02
C TYR A 12 -13.21 4.89 11.35
N ILE A 13 -13.56 4.35 10.17
CA ILE A 13 -12.69 3.48 9.40
C ILE A 13 -11.85 4.35 8.47
N GLN A 14 -10.54 4.39 8.67
CA GLN A 14 -9.64 5.23 7.88
C GLN A 14 -9.35 4.67 6.49
N GLY A 15 -9.33 3.36 6.34
CA GLY A 15 -9.03 2.78 5.04
C GLY A 15 -8.81 1.28 5.05
N LEU A 16 -8.16 0.81 4.01
CA LEU A 16 -7.93 -0.59 3.71
C LEU A 16 -6.44 -0.88 3.66
N THR A 17 -6.02 -1.99 4.28
CA THR A 17 -4.64 -2.44 4.29
C THR A 17 -4.52 -3.79 3.61
N PHE A 18 -3.60 -3.92 2.66
CA PHE A 18 -3.23 -5.20 2.05
C PHE A 18 -1.95 -5.71 2.68
N SER A 19 -2.04 -6.81 3.43
CA SER A 19 -0.90 -7.46 4.07
C SER A 19 -1.11 -8.98 4.05
N GLY A 20 -0.14 -9.73 4.59
CA GLY A 20 -0.16 -11.18 4.56
C GLY A 20 0.47 -11.69 3.27
N GLY A 21 -0.26 -12.39 2.39
CA GLY A 21 0.22 -12.72 1.05
C GLY A 21 0.48 -11.44 0.26
N ASP A 22 1.56 -11.42 -0.54
CA ASP A 22 1.94 -10.20 -1.27
C ASP A 22 0.83 -9.79 -2.24
N PRO A 23 0.20 -8.61 -2.06
CA PRO A 23 -0.90 -8.17 -2.92
C PRO A 23 -0.48 -7.92 -4.37
N LEU A 24 0.80 -7.66 -4.63
CA LEU A 24 1.31 -7.43 -5.98
C LEU A 24 1.89 -8.67 -6.63
N PHE A 25 1.88 -9.82 -5.93
CA PHE A 25 2.27 -11.08 -6.52
C PHE A 25 1.33 -11.42 -7.68
N VAL A 26 1.85 -12.10 -8.71
CA VAL A 26 1.10 -12.35 -9.95
C VAL A 26 -0.27 -13.00 -9.70
N GLN A 27 -0.37 -13.87 -8.70
CA GLN A 27 -1.62 -14.56 -8.36
C GLN A 27 -2.68 -13.65 -7.75
N ASN A 28 -2.27 -12.55 -7.13
CA ASN A 28 -3.15 -11.66 -6.37
C ASN A 28 -3.41 -10.34 -7.11
N ARG A 29 -2.56 -10.01 -8.04
CA ARG A 29 -2.50 -8.68 -8.66
C ARG A 29 -3.82 -8.22 -9.28
N LEU A 30 -4.49 -9.12 -9.98
CA LEU A 30 -5.73 -8.78 -10.69
C LEU A 30 -6.86 -8.45 -9.71
N ILE A 31 -7.06 -9.30 -8.69
CA ILE A 31 -8.13 -9.07 -7.71
C ILE A 31 -7.85 -7.85 -6.84
N VAL A 32 -6.59 -7.64 -6.46
CA VAL A 32 -6.19 -6.47 -5.68
C VAL A 32 -6.43 -5.18 -6.47
N GLY A 33 -6.07 -5.17 -7.74
CA GLY A 33 -6.35 -4.01 -8.61
C GLY A 33 -7.84 -3.71 -8.70
N TYR A 34 -8.67 -4.74 -8.84
CA TYR A 34 -10.12 -4.59 -8.86
C TYR A 34 -10.65 -4.00 -7.54
N ILE A 35 -10.17 -4.52 -6.41
CA ILE A 35 -10.59 -4.02 -5.10
C ILE A 35 -10.22 -2.54 -4.94
N CYS A 36 -8.99 -2.17 -5.29
CA CYS A 36 -8.53 -0.79 -5.20
C CYS A 36 -9.38 0.15 -6.07
N GLU A 37 -9.65 -0.26 -7.29
CA GLU A 37 -10.48 0.52 -8.21
C GLU A 37 -11.88 0.75 -7.63
N ARG A 38 -12.49 -0.29 -7.08
CA ARG A 38 -13.82 -0.19 -6.48
C ARG A 38 -13.84 0.70 -5.24
N VAL A 39 -12.81 0.63 -4.41
CA VAL A 39 -12.69 1.48 -3.23
C VAL A 39 -12.55 2.95 -3.65
N ARG A 40 -11.73 3.25 -4.65
CA ARG A 40 -11.58 4.62 -5.14
C ARG A 40 -12.85 5.16 -5.79
N LYS A 41 -13.56 4.30 -6.52
CA LYS A 41 -14.82 4.69 -7.15
C LYS A 41 -15.89 5.01 -6.11
N GLU A 42 -15.94 4.26 -5.01
CA GLU A 42 -16.95 4.44 -3.96
C GLU A 42 -16.61 5.59 -3.01
N PHE A 43 -15.35 5.72 -2.61
CA PHE A 43 -14.93 6.62 -1.54
C PHE A 43 -14.00 7.75 -1.99
N GLY A 44 -13.45 7.69 -3.20
CA GLY A 44 -12.44 8.65 -3.62
C GLY A 44 -11.23 8.62 -2.69
N ASP A 45 -10.79 9.77 -2.23
CA ASP A 45 -9.64 9.91 -1.34
C ASP A 45 -10.02 9.92 0.15
N THR A 46 -11.28 9.69 0.49
CA THR A 46 -11.71 9.70 1.89
C THR A 46 -11.25 8.49 2.69
N LYS A 47 -10.82 7.42 1.99
CA LYS A 47 -10.27 6.22 2.62
C LYS A 47 -8.86 5.98 2.11
N ASP A 48 -7.95 5.66 3.02
CA ASP A 48 -6.56 5.35 2.68
C ASP A 48 -6.41 3.91 2.23
N ILE A 49 -5.48 3.69 1.30
CA ILE A 49 -5.08 2.33 0.91
C ILE A 49 -3.59 2.17 1.22
N TRP A 50 -3.29 1.24 2.10
CA TRP A 50 -1.92 0.85 2.49
C TRP A 50 -1.61 -0.53 1.96
N MET A 51 -0.38 -0.72 1.50
CA MET A 51 0.01 -1.97 0.87
C MET A 51 1.42 -2.36 1.29
N TRP A 52 1.62 -3.61 1.69
CA TRP A 52 2.93 -4.20 1.96
C TRP A 52 3.27 -5.12 0.81
N THR A 53 4.46 -4.96 0.22
CA THR A 53 4.92 -5.81 -0.88
C THR A 53 6.39 -6.16 -0.71
N GLY A 54 6.78 -7.33 -1.22
CA GLY A 54 8.18 -7.72 -1.29
C GLY A 54 8.93 -7.10 -2.45
N TYR A 55 8.22 -6.48 -3.39
CA TYR A 55 8.88 -5.75 -4.49
C TYR A 55 9.48 -4.45 -3.99
N GLU A 56 10.52 -3.99 -4.66
CA GLU A 56 11.08 -2.67 -4.41
C GLU A 56 10.43 -1.64 -5.33
N TRP A 57 10.36 -0.40 -4.88
CA TRP A 57 9.74 0.71 -5.61
C TRP A 57 10.15 0.77 -7.08
N ASP A 58 11.44 0.64 -7.36
CA ASP A 58 11.95 0.76 -8.73
C ASP A 58 11.42 -0.33 -9.66
N GLN A 59 11.02 -1.47 -9.10
CA GLN A 59 10.47 -2.58 -9.88
C GLN A 59 9.02 -2.33 -10.30
N ILE A 60 8.26 -1.56 -9.51
CA ILE A 60 6.82 -1.47 -9.65
C ILE A 60 6.28 -0.04 -9.82
N LYS A 61 7.14 0.96 -9.78
CA LYS A 61 6.71 2.38 -9.78
C LYS A 61 5.82 2.75 -10.98
N ASP A 62 5.94 2.04 -12.10
CA ASP A 62 5.16 2.32 -13.30
C ASP A 62 3.89 1.47 -13.41
N TRP A 63 3.62 0.62 -12.42
CA TRP A 63 2.41 -0.20 -12.43
C TRP A 63 1.18 0.63 -12.07
N ASP A 64 0.08 0.38 -12.80
CA ASP A 64 -1.19 1.09 -12.57
C ASP A 64 -1.70 0.96 -11.15
N HIS A 65 -1.40 -0.15 -10.47
CA HIS A 65 -1.81 -0.40 -9.08
C HIS A 65 -1.40 0.73 -8.14
N LEU A 66 -0.24 1.34 -8.37
CA LEU A 66 0.25 2.39 -7.49
C LEU A 66 -0.57 3.67 -7.56
N ASN A 67 -1.35 3.84 -8.61
CA ASN A 67 -2.25 5.00 -8.71
C ASN A 67 -3.35 4.97 -7.67
N TYR A 68 -3.63 3.81 -7.09
CA TYR A 68 -4.68 3.64 -6.07
C TYR A 68 -4.15 3.64 -4.64
N VAL A 69 -2.84 3.55 -4.44
CA VAL A 69 -2.22 3.33 -3.13
C VAL A 69 -1.74 4.64 -2.53
N ASP A 70 -2.01 4.84 -1.24
CA ASP A 70 -1.52 6.02 -0.52
C ASP A 70 -0.17 5.77 0.11
N VAL A 71 0.02 4.61 0.73
CA VAL A 71 1.26 4.27 1.42
C VAL A 71 1.67 2.85 1.04
N LEU A 72 2.93 2.72 0.61
CA LEU A 72 3.53 1.43 0.23
C LEU A 72 4.71 1.14 1.14
N VAL A 73 4.69 -0.02 1.79
CA VAL A 73 5.88 -0.54 2.48
C VAL A 73 6.56 -1.49 1.51
N ASP A 74 7.72 -1.10 0.98
CA ASP A 74 8.39 -1.81 -0.10
C ASP A 74 9.58 -2.63 0.37
N GLY A 75 9.95 -3.61 -0.45
CA GLY A 75 11.14 -4.42 -0.24
C GLY A 75 10.86 -5.74 0.49
N PRO A 76 11.67 -6.77 0.21
CA PRO A 76 11.48 -8.07 0.85
C PRO A 76 11.77 -7.99 2.35
N TYR A 77 11.04 -8.81 3.14
CA TYR A 77 11.36 -8.94 4.56
C TYR A 77 12.68 -9.72 4.69
N ILE A 78 13.66 -9.13 5.37
CA ILE A 78 14.96 -9.75 5.59
C ILE A 78 15.14 -10.01 7.08
N GLU A 79 15.12 -11.28 7.48
CA GLU A 79 15.15 -11.69 8.89
C GLU A 79 16.35 -11.13 9.64
N THR A 80 17.53 -11.09 9.00
CA THR A 80 18.74 -10.56 9.64
C THR A 80 18.70 -9.05 9.87
N GLN A 81 17.73 -8.36 9.26
CA GLN A 81 17.52 -6.92 9.44
C GLN A 81 16.23 -6.63 10.22
N ARG A 82 15.65 -7.64 10.83
CA ARG A 82 14.43 -7.50 11.63
C ARG A 82 14.63 -6.48 12.73
N ASP A 83 13.64 -5.58 12.86
CA ASP A 83 13.64 -4.56 13.92
C ASP A 83 12.19 -4.28 14.32
N ILE A 84 11.80 -4.78 15.47
CA ILE A 84 10.42 -4.63 15.98
C ILE A 84 10.10 -3.20 16.42
N SER A 85 11.09 -2.34 16.53
CA SER A 85 10.88 -0.93 16.87
C SER A 85 10.48 -0.07 15.68
N LEU A 86 10.59 -0.59 14.45
CA LEU A 86 10.24 0.16 13.26
C LEU A 86 8.71 0.29 13.13
N PRO A 87 8.21 1.50 12.96
CA PRO A 87 6.78 1.67 12.65
C PRO A 87 6.50 1.15 11.23
N TRP A 88 5.49 0.29 11.11
CA TRP A 88 4.96 -0.20 9.84
C TRP A 88 5.85 -1.17 9.06
N ALA A 89 7.17 -1.13 9.20
CA ALA A 89 8.09 -2.03 8.52
C ALA A 89 8.56 -3.15 9.44
N GLY A 90 8.88 -4.32 8.86
CA GLY A 90 9.35 -5.47 9.62
C GLY A 90 10.87 -5.61 9.67
N SER A 91 11.58 -5.02 8.71
CA SER A 91 13.05 -5.06 8.62
C SER A 91 13.59 -3.73 8.13
N ASN A 92 14.87 -3.46 8.45
CA ASN A 92 15.49 -2.16 8.19
C ASN A 92 15.60 -1.78 6.72
N ASN A 93 15.61 -2.76 5.83
CA ASN A 93 15.68 -2.53 4.39
C ASN A 93 14.36 -2.02 3.79
N GLN A 94 13.26 -2.23 4.49
CA GLN A 94 11.94 -1.82 3.99
C GLN A 94 11.71 -0.34 4.23
N ARG A 95 11.03 0.30 3.27
CA ARG A 95 10.74 1.73 3.33
C ARG A 95 9.23 1.93 3.40
N VAL A 96 8.81 2.95 4.13
CA VAL A 96 7.42 3.37 4.17
C VAL A 96 7.30 4.58 3.25
N ILE A 97 6.65 4.41 2.11
CA ILE A 97 6.68 5.35 0.99
C ILE A 97 5.34 6.08 0.86
N ASP A 98 5.40 7.40 0.77
CA ASP A 98 4.24 8.22 0.39
C ASP A 98 4.10 8.12 -1.13
N VAL A 99 3.16 7.31 -1.59
CA VAL A 99 3.05 6.96 -3.02
C VAL A 99 2.68 8.17 -3.86
N LYS A 100 1.69 8.95 -3.44
CA LYS A 100 1.23 10.09 -4.23
C LYS A 100 2.32 11.13 -4.42
N ARG A 101 3.06 11.45 -3.35
CA ARG A 101 4.17 12.40 -3.44
C ARG A 101 5.33 11.85 -4.26
N SER A 102 5.59 10.55 -4.13
CA SER A 102 6.66 9.89 -4.88
C SER A 102 6.39 9.90 -6.37
N LEU A 103 5.18 9.57 -6.77
CA LEU A 103 4.80 9.60 -8.20
C LEU A 103 4.86 11.02 -8.76
N LYS A 104 4.42 12.00 -7.99
CA LYS A 104 4.43 13.41 -8.42
C LYS A 104 5.85 13.94 -8.61
N LYS A 105 6.76 13.59 -7.71
CA LYS A 105 8.17 14.04 -7.76
C LYS A 105 9.07 13.15 -8.61
N ASN A 106 8.57 11.99 -9.03
CA ASN A 106 9.36 10.96 -9.74
C ASN A 106 10.59 10.52 -8.95
N GLU A 107 10.45 10.46 -7.61
CA GLU A 107 11.47 9.96 -6.69
C GLU A 107 10.81 9.47 -5.41
N VAL A 108 11.49 8.62 -4.63
CA VAL A 108 10.94 8.11 -3.38
C VAL A 108 10.82 9.22 -2.35
N VAL A 109 9.60 9.43 -1.85
CA VAL A 109 9.31 10.34 -0.73
C VAL A 109 8.78 9.48 0.41
N LEU A 110 9.44 9.52 1.56
CA LEU A 110 9.05 8.72 2.71
C LEU A 110 7.79 9.27 3.36
N TRP A 111 6.95 8.36 3.84
CA TRP A 111 5.76 8.71 4.60
C TRP A 111 6.15 9.37 5.92
N LYS A 112 5.46 10.45 6.27
CA LYS A 112 5.64 11.13 7.54
C LYS A 112 4.30 11.25 8.25
N GLU A 113 4.26 10.77 9.48
CA GLU A 113 3.12 11.03 10.37
C GLU A 113 3.30 12.42 10.98
N ASN A 114 2.22 13.18 10.97
CA ASN A 114 2.17 14.46 11.65
C ASN A 114 1.49 14.33 12.98
#